data_b104982b4ecc1984cefa9b3174d3f315
#
_entry.id   b104982b4ecc1984cefa9b3174d3f315
#
_cell.length_a   1.000
_cell.length_b   1.000
_cell.length_c   1.000
_cell.angle_alpha   90.00
_cell.angle_beta   90.00
_cell.angle_gamma   90.00
#
_symmetry.space_group_name_H-M   'P 1'
#
loop_
_entity.id
_entity.type
_entity.pdbx_description
1 polymer ?
#
loop_
_entity_poly.entity_id
_entity_poly.type
_entity_poly.pdbx_seq_one_letter_code
_entity_poly.pdbx_strand_id
1 'polypeptide(L)'
;MNTTTHSLVQKLWNYCNVLRDDGMSYGDYVEQLTYLLFLKMADERSAPPYNQASIVPAAYAWPTLLARDGDELFDHYRHLLEKLGQEKGTLGLIFGKAQNKFQDPAKLRRVIVDLIDAETWTILGADVKGDAYEGLLEKNAQDTKSGAGQYFTPRALIQAMVDCIAPQPGERITDPACGTGGFLFTAHNYITAHNKSLTREQLKHLKEKAFTGYELVQGTARVCAMNMMLHGIGSEKQVPVVVGDALAADPGERFEVVLANPPFGKKSSTVIVGEDGRTSTEKDTIERDDFWATTSNKQLNFVQHIKTLLATHG
;
A
#
# COMPACT_ATOMS: atom_id res chain seq x y z
N MET A 1 10.04 5.99 19.33
CA MET A 1 10.42 4.78 18.58
C MET A 1 11.26 3.89 19.48
N ASN A 2 10.96 2.61 19.52
CA ASN A 2 11.73 1.64 20.30
C ASN A 2 13.11 1.45 19.66
N THR A 3 14.16 1.16 20.42
CA THR A 3 15.55 1.01 19.92
C THR A 3 15.63 0.02 18.74
N THR A 4 14.83 -1.05 18.79
CA THR A 4 14.75 -2.07 17.75
C THR A 4 14.16 -1.52 16.43
N THR A 5 13.09 -0.70 16.51
CA THR A 5 12.50 -0.06 15.33
C THR A 5 13.50 0.86 14.66
N HIS A 6 14.22 1.67 15.45
CA HIS A 6 15.19 2.62 14.89
C HIS A 6 16.35 1.90 14.18
N SER A 7 16.87 0.82 14.75
CA SER A 7 17.95 0.04 14.14
C SER A 7 17.51 -0.64 12.84
N LEU A 8 16.28 -1.16 12.78
CA LEU A 8 15.72 -1.76 11.57
C LEU A 8 15.50 -0.71 10.46
N VAL A 9 14.91 0.44 10.80
CA VAL A 9 14.77 1.57 9.86
C VAL A 9 16.12 1.99 9.30
N GLN A 10 17.14 2.11 10.17
CA GLN A 10 18.48 2.51 9.72
C GLN A 10 19.11 1.45 8.81
N LYS A 11 18.92 0.16 9.10
CA LYS A 11 19.41 -0.94 8.27
C LYS A 11 18.75 -0.92 6.88
N LEU A 12 17.42 -0.83 6.82
CA LEU A 12 16.67 -0.70 5.58
C LEU A 12 17.14 0.50 4.76
N TRP A 13 17.39 1.63 5.43
CA TRP A 13 17.83 2.86 4.81
C TRP A 13 19.26 2.78 4.25
N ASN A 14 20.17 2.12 4.95
CA ASN A 14 21.53 1.92 4.49
C ASN A 14 21.57 1.11 3.18
N TYR A 15 20.75 0.04 3.08
CA TYR A 15 20.61 -0.72 1.84
C TYR A 15 20.01 0.12 0.71
N CYS A 16 19.03 0.96 1.01
CA CYS A 16 18.46 1.89 0.04
C CYS A 16 19.53 2.82 -0.56
N ASN A 17 20.41 3.39 0.27
CA ASN A 17 21.48 4.27 -0.19
C ASN A 17 22.49 3.53 -1.07
N VAL A 18 22.89 2.31 -0.69
CA VAL A 18 23.81 1.49 -1.49
C VAL A 18 23.23 1.19 -2.88
N LEU A 19 21.93 0.86 -2.96
CA LEU A 19 21.28 0.56 -4.24
C LEU A 19 21.03 1.82 -5.08
N ARG A 20 20.80 2.97 -4.44
CA ARG A 20 20.66 4.24 -5.14
C ARG A 20 21.94 4.64 -5.86
N ASP A 21 23.10 4.36 -5.29
CA ASP A 21 24.40 4.64 -5.92
C ASP A 21 24.61 3.82 -7.21
N ASP A 22 23.83 2.72 -7.39
CA ASP A 22 23.75 1.95 -8.64
C ASP A 22 22.62 2.40 -9.58
N GLY A 23 21.97 3.51 -9.31
CA GLY A 23 20.92 4.05 -10.15
C GLY A 23 19.51 3.57 -9.83
N MET A 24 19.30 2.77 -8.77
CA MET A 24 17.96 2.40 -8.33
C MET A 24 17.29 3.60 -7.64
N SER A 25 16.09 3.98 -8.10
CA SER A 25 15.31 5.02 -7.43
C SER A 25 14.78 4.55 -6.08
N TYR A 26 14.45 5.50 -5.18
CA TYR A 26 13.79 5.17 -3.90
C TYR A 26 12.48 4.44 -4.10
N GLY A 27 11.69 4.84 -5.10
CA GLY A 27 10.42 4.19 -5.42
C GLY A 27 10.63 2.73 -5.86
N ASP A 28 11.60 2.49 -6.74
CA ASP A 28 11.96 1.14 -7.16
C ASP A 28 12.44 0.29 -5.98
N TYR A 29 13.26 0.86 -5.07
CA TYR A 29 13.71 0.15 -3.88
C TYR A 29 12.55 -0.27 -2.97
N VAL A 30 11.63 0.65 -2.67
CA VAL A 30 10.43 0.35 -1.86
C VAL A 30 9.59 -0.74 -2.53
N GLU A 31 9.47 -0.69 -3.85
CA GLU A 31 8.74 -1.68 -4.62
C GLU A 31 9.41 -3.07 -4.54
N GLN A 32 10.73 -3.15 -4.74
CA GLN A 32 11.47 -4.42 -4.60
C GLN A 32 11.38 -4.96 -3.17
N LEU A 33 11.50 -4.09 -2.17
CA LEU A 33 11.37 -4.46 -0.77
C LEU A 33 9.97 -5.01 -0.47
N THR A 34 8.92 -4.42 -1.05
CA THR A 34 7.54 -4.91 -0.93
C THR A 34 7.41 -6.36 -1.39
N TYR A 35 7.97 -6.71 -2.54
CA TYR A 35 7.94 -8.07 -3.07
C TYR A 35 8.65 -9.07 -2.16
N LEU A 36 9.87 -8.73 -1.73
CA LEU A 36 10.68 -9.61 -0.91
C LEU A 36 10.08 -9.81 0.49
N LEU A 37 9.59 -8.74 1.12
CA LEU A 37 8.91 -8.81 2.41
C LEU A 37 7.64 -9.66 2.35
N PHE A 38 6.85 -9.51 1.30
CA PHE A 38 5.65 -10.32 1.11
C PHE A 38 6.00 -11.82 1.05
N LEU A 39 6.96 -12.19 0.21
CA LEU A 39 7.40 -13.57 0.07
C LEU A 39 7.95 -14.16 1.38
N LYS A 40 8.78 -13.39 2.10
CA LYS A 40 9.34 -13.80 3.38
C LYS A 40 8.25 -14.01 4.43
N MET A 41 7.31 -13.07 4.55
CA MET A 41 6.22 -13.18 5.52
C MET A 41 5.26 -14.33 5.18
N ALA A 42 5.01 -14.60 3.89
CA ALA A 42 4.20 -15.74 3.46
C ALA A 42 4.86 -17.07 3.85
N ASP A 43 6.17 -17.18 3.70
CA ASP A 43 6.96 -18.33 4.10
C ASP A 43 6.93 -18.53 5.62
N GLU A 44 7.21 -17.49 6.39
CA GLU A 44 7.18 -17.56 7.86
C GLU A 44 5.80 -17.97 8.40
N ARG A 45 4.71 -17.50 7.79
CA ARG A 45 3.35 -17.90 8.18
C ARG A 45 3.00 -19.33 7.80
N SER A 46 3.66 -19.90 6.80
CA SER A 46 3.50 -21.30 6.43
C SER A 46 4.21 -22.26 7.38
N ALA A 47 5.21 -21.77 8.10
CA ALA A 47 5.99 -22.52 9.09
C ALA A 47 5.33 -22.51 10.49
N PRO A 48 5.75 -23.42 11.42
CA PRO A 48 5.37 -23.34 12.82
C PRO A 48 5.76 -21.98 13.46
N PRO A 49 4.97 -21.44 14.37
CA PRO A 49 3.76 -22.00 14.98
C PRO A 49 2.48 -21.76 14.18
N TYR A 50 2.53 -20.99 13.09
CA TYR A 50 1.32 -20.53 12.38
C TYR A 50 0.71 -21.62 11.50
N ASN A 51 1.51 -22.40 10.77
CA ASN A 51 1.11 -23.49 9.87
C ASN A 51 -0.03 -23.11 8.91
N GLN A 52 0.00 -21.89 8.38
CA GLN A 52 -1.01 -21.40 7.43
C GLN A 52 -0.68 -21.87 6.03
N ALA A 53 -1.69 -22.27 5.26
CA ALA A 53 -1.49 -22.59 3.84
C ALA A 53 -1.05 -21.33 3.09
N SER A 54 0.16 -21.35 2.54
CA SER A 54 0.67 -20.25 1.72
C SER A 54 -0.12 -20.11 0.43
N ILE A 55 -0.38 -18.88 0.00
CA ILE A 55 -0.92 -18.58 -1.32
C ILE A 55 0.18 -18.52 -2.40
N VAL A 56 1.46 -18.45 -1.98
CA VAL A 56 2.59 -18.45 -2.90
C VAL A 56 2.86 -19.87 -3.35
N PRO A 57 2.86 -20.16 -4.67
CA PRO A 57 3.20 -21.50 -5.18
C PRO A 57 4.62 -21.93 -4.72
N ALA A 58 4.77 -23.20 -4.39
CA ALA A 58 6.03 -23.74 -3.84
C ALA A 58 7.26 -23.45 -4.72
N ALA A 59 7.08 -23.42 -6.05
CA ALA A 59 8.16 -23.11 -7.01
C ALA A 59 8.68 -21.66 -6.88
N TYR A 60 7.93 -20.76 -6.22
CA TYR A 60 8.24 -19.34 -6.05
C TYR A 60 8.31 -18.94 -4.58
N ALA A 61 8.25 -19.89 -3.64
CA ALA A 61 8.35 -19.64 -2.23
C ALA A 61 9.74 -19.15 -1.82
N TRP A 62 9.83 -18.47 -0.68
CA TRP A 62 11.06 -17.86 -0.17
C TRP A 62 12.31 -18.78 -0.19
N PRO A 63 12.22 -20.06 0.21
CA PRO A 63 13.38 -20.96 0.16
C PRO A 63 13.97 -21.12 -1.22
N THR A 64 13.20 -20.92 -2.29
CA THR A 64 13.72 -21.02 -3.66
C THR A 64 14.65 -19.88 -4.03
N LEU A 65 14.51 -18.71 -3.40
CA LEU A 65 15.43 -17.59 -3.52
C LEU A 65 16.72 -17.83 -2.74
N LEU A 66 16.62 -18.40 -1.54
CA LEU A 66 17.78 -18.72 -0.70
C LEU A 66 18.68 -19.81 -1.30
N ALA A 67 18.06 -20.74 -2.02
CA ALA A 67 18.77 -21.88 -2.64
C ALA A 67 19.60 -21.50 -3.88
N ARG A 68 19.49 -20.27 -4.38
CA ARG A 68 20.12 -19.82 -5.63
C ARG A 68 21.10 -18.68 -5.40
N ASP A 69 22.03 -18.49 -6.33
CA ASP A 69 23.01 -17.41 -6.30
C ASP A 69 23.33 -16.91 -7.72
N GLY A 70 24.00 -15.75 -7.83
CA GLY A 70 24.44 -15.18 -9.08
C GLY A 70 23.31 -15.02 -10.12
N ASP A 71 23.62 -15.33 -11.37
CA ASP A 71 22.68 -15.21 -12.49
C ASP A 71 21.45 -16.13 -12.35
N GLU A 72 21.62 -17.32 -11.74
CA GLU A 72 20.49 -18.21 -11.48
C GLU A 72 19.46 -17.59 -10.53
N LEU A 73 19.91 -16.92 -9.47
CA LEU A 73 19.03 -16.17 -8.57
C LEU A 73 18.35 -15.02 -9.30
N PHE A 74 19.11 -14.30 -10.11
CA PHE A 74 18.62 -13.12 -10.83
C PHE A 74 17.52 -13.48 -11.83
N ASP A 75 17.74 -14.53 -12.63
CA ASP A 75 16.77 -15.03 -13.60
C ASP A 75 15.54 -15.64 -12.90
N HIS A 76 15.76 -16.38 -11.80
CA HIS A 76 14.67 -16.95 -11.02
C HIS A 76 13.79 -15.84 -10.42
N TYR A 77 14.38 -14.79 -9.85
CA TYR A 77 13.64 -13.66 -9.27
C TYR A 77 12.81 -12.94 -10.35
N ARG A 78 13.38 -12.66 -11.51
CA ARG A 78 12.65 -12.07 -12.64
C ARG A 78 11.45 -12.92 -13.04
N HIS A 79 11.64 -14.22 -13.20
CA HIS A 79 10.59 -15.17 -13.58
C HIS A 79 9.51 -15.31 -12.52
N LEU A 80 9.89 -15.31 -11.23
CA LEU A 80 8.99 -15.31 -10.09
C LEU A 80 8.06 -14.09 -10.11
N LEU A 81 8.61 -12.89 -10.28
CA LEU A 81 7.82 -11.66 -10.34
C LEU A 81 6.80 -11.70 -11.47
N GLU A 82 7.22 -12.15 -12.65
CA GLU A 82 6.35 -12.30 -13.81
C GLU A 82 5.20 -13.27 -13.54
N LYS A 83 5.49 -14.45 -12.99
CA LYS A 83 4.51 -15.49 -12.75
C LYS A 83 3.51 -15.11 -11.65
N LEU A 84 3.99 -14.60 -10.53
CA LEU A 84 3.10 -14.12 -9.46
C LEU A 84 2.25 -12.92 -9.89
N GLY A 85 2.75 -12.09 -10.80
CA GLY A 85 2.00 -10.97 -11.37
C GLY A 85 0.85 -11.38 -12.29
N GLN A 86 0.80 -12.61 -12.77
CA GLN A 86 -0.30 -13.19 -13.57
C GLN A 86 -1.41 -13.78 -12.70
N GLU A 87 -1.14 -13.98 -11.41
CA GLU A 87 -2.12 -14.50 -10.46
C GLU A 87 -3.23 -13.47 -10.15
N LYS A 88 -4.32 -13.95 -9.56
CA LYS A 88 -5.45 -13.11 -9.13
C LYS A 88 -5.37 -12.77 -7.64
N GLY A 89 -6.23 -11.86 -7.21
CA GLY A 89 -6.35 -11.47 -5.80
C GLY A 89 -5.10 -10.76 -5.29
N THR A 90 -4.68 -11.08 -4.07
CA THR A 90 -3.56 -10.41 -3.40
C THR A 90 -2.23 -10.57 -4.15
N LEU A 91 -1.96 -11.72 -4.74
CA LEU A 91 -0.75 -11.92 -5.56
C LEU A 91 -0.75 -10.98 -6.77
N GLY A 92 -1.87 -10.90 -7.51
CA GLY A 92 -1.99 -9.98 -8.63
C GLY A 92 -1.93 -8.50 -8.22
N LEU A 93 -2.42 -8.16 -7.03
CA LEU A 93 -2.31 -6.81 -6.49
C LEU A 93 -0.85 -6.46 -6.18
N ILE A 94 -0.13 -7.36 -5.49
CA ILE A 94 1.26 -7.12 -5.06
C ILE A 94 2.23 -7.21 -6.25
N PHE A 95 2.12 -8.25 -7.09
CA PHE A 95 3.10 -8.54 -8.15
C PHE A 95 2.67 -8.10 -9.55
N GLY A 96 1.45 -7.56 -9.72
CA GLY A 96 0.95 -7.11 -11.02
C GLY A 96 1.87 -6.11 -11.70
N LYS A 97 2.37 -6.43 -12.90
CA LYS A 97 3.38 -5.65 -13.64
C LYS A 97 4.72 -5.47 -12.91
N ALA A 98 5.03 -6.33 -11.95
CA ALA A 98 6.29 -6.30 -11.23
C ALA A 98 7.48 -6.55 -12.17
N GLN A 99 8.56 -5.81 -11.94
CA GLN A 99 9.81 -5.94 -12.68
C GLN A 99 10.99 -5.98 -11.71
N ASN A 100 11.98 -6.82 -12.00
CA ASN A 100 13.25 -6.75 -11.29
C ASN A 100 13.98 -5.45 -11.64
N LYS A 101 14.31 -4.65 -10.64
CA LYS A 101 15.03 -3.38 -10.76
C LYS A 101 16.49 -3.45 -10.28
N PHE A 102 16.89 -4.57 -9.70
CA PHE A 102 18.31 -4.79 -9.38
C PHE A 102 19.13 -4.87 -10.67
N GLN A 103 20.32 -4.29 -10.63
CA GLN A 103 21.27 -4.34 -11.75
C GLN A 103 22.34 -5.42 -11.54
N ASP A 104 22.62 -5.75 -10.27
CA ASP A 104 23.67 -6.66 -9.85
C ASP A 104 23.08 -7.83 -9.03
N PRO A 105 23.28 -9.08 -9.49
CA PRO A 105 22.85 -10.28 -8.76
C PRO A 105 23.38 -10.36 -7.34
N ALA A 106 24.63 -9.93 -7.11
CA ALA A 106 25.23 -9.97 -5.77
C ALA A 106 24.51 -9.01 -4.79
N LYS A 107 24.03 -7.86 -5.28
CA LYS A 107 23.25 -6.92 -4.46
C LYS A 107 21.85 -7.46 -4.16
N LEU A 108 21.20 -8.07 -5.14
CA LEU A 108 19.95 -8.80 -4.91
C LEU A 108 20.14 -9.87 -3.81
N ARG A 109 21.19 -10.66 -3.90
CA ARG A 109 21.52 -11.70 -2.91
C ARG A 109 21.68 -11.11 -1.51
N ARG A 110 22.41 -9.99 -1.37
CA ARG A 110 22.60 -9.32 -0.09
C ARG A 110 21.30 -8.80 0.50
N VAL A 111 20.43 -8.20 -0.31
CA VAL A 111 19.12 -7.75 0.18
C VAL A 111 18.29 -8.93 0.67
N ILE A 112 18.30 -10.05 -0.04
CA ILE A 112 17.58 -11.26 0.36
C ILE A 112 18.14 -11.81 1.67
N VAL A 113 19.45 -12.07 1.75
CA VAL A 113 20.07 -12.81 2.86
C VAL A 113 20.35 -11.92 4.06
N ASP A 114 21.05 -10.79 3.84
CA ASP A 114 21.60 -9.99 4.93
C ASP A 114 20.57 -9.00 5.50
N LEU A 115 19.56 -8.64 4.70
CA LEU A 115 18.53 -7.69 5.12
C LEU A 115 17.22 -8.39 5.49
N ILE A 116 16.62 -9.13 4.55
CA ILE A 116 15.27 -9.66 4.73
C ILE A 116 15.28 -10.96 5.51
N ASP A 117 16.14 -11.91 5.17
CA ASP A 117 16.18 -13.21 5.84
C ASP A 117 16.80 -13.17 7.24
N ALA A 118 17.60 -12.15 7.52
CA ALA A 118 18.21 -11.93 8.84
C ALA A 118 17.20 -11.60 9.94
N GLU A 119 15.96 -11.24 9.58
CA GLU A 119 14.91 -10.86 10.52
C GLU A 119 13.71 -11.82 10.45
N THR A 120 13.00 -12.00 11.57
CA THR A 120 11.73 -12.74 11.60
C THR A 120 10.57 -11.74 11.63
N TRP A 121 10.04 -11.43 10.46
CA TRP A 121 9.06 -10.36 10.27
C TRP A 121 7.70 -10.64 10.91
N THR A 122 7.30 -11.90 11.03
CA THR A 122 6.02 -12.27 11.66
C THR A 122 6.03 -12.14 13.18
N ILE A 123 7.20 -12.24 13.83
CA ILE A 123 7.38 -12.08 15.28
C ILE A 123 7.50 -10.60 15.67
N LEU A 124 8.04 -9.77 14.79
CA LEU A 124 8.08 -8.32 15.01
C LEU A 124 6.65 -7.80 15.19
N GLY A 125 6.44 -6.98 16.22
CA GLY A 125 5.16 -6.31 16.43
C GLY A 125 4.71 -5.54 15.19
N ALA A 126 3.40 -5.43 14.97
CA ALA A 126 2.85 -4.66 13.85
C ALA A 126 3.39 -3.23 13.85
N ASP A 127 3.53 -2.61 15.02
CA ASP A 127 4.06 -1.26 15.18
C ASP A 127 5.50 -1.13 14.70
N VAL A 128 6.37 -2.13 15.00
CA VAL A 128 7.80 -2.08 14.62
C VAL A 128 7.99 -2.16 13.12
N LYS A 129 7.37 -3.15 12.47
CA LYS A 129 7.52 -3.36 11.02
C LYS A 129 6.76 -2.34 10.20
N GLY A 130 5.57 -1.93 10.65
CA GLY A 130 4.79 -0.87 10.02
C GLY A 130 5.53 0.46 10.07
N ASP A 131 6.02 0.87 11.24
CA ASP A 131 6.81 2.09 11.43
C ASP A 131 8.10 2.08 10.61
N ALA A 132 8.77 0.93 10.50
CA ALA A 132 9.98 0.81 9.70
C ALA A 132 9.71 1.01 8.21
N TYR A 133 8.68 0.36 7.70
CA TYR A 133 8.28 0.47 6.29
C TYR A 133 7.79 1.89 5.96
N GLU A 134 6.98 2.47 6.84
CA GLU A 134 6.46 3.82 6.66
C GLU A 134 7.53 4.90 6.76
N GLY A 135 8.53 4.72 7.62
CA GLY A 135 9.69 5.61 7.67
C GLY A 135 10.45 5.67 6.32
N LEU A 136 10.49 4.55 5.58
CA LEU A 136 11.01 4.54 4.21
C LEU A 136 10.10 5.31 3.24
N LEU A 137 8.78 5.14 3.35
CA LEU A 137 7.82 5.83 2.48
C LEU A 137 7.87 7.34 2.68
N GLU A 138 7.96 7.79 3.93
CA GLU A 138 8.06 9.21 4.26
C GLU A 138 9.33 9.83 3.69
N LYS A 139 10.48 9.15 3.83
CA LYS A 139 11.74 9.62 3.23
C LYS A 139 11.68 9.65 1.71
N ASN A 140 11.08 8.64 1.07
CA ASN A 140 10.86 8.64 -0.37
C ASN A 140 10.02 9.84 -0.82
N ALA A 141 8.97 10.18 -0.09
CA ALA A 141 8.12 11.33 -0.39
C ALA A 141 8.87 12.68 -0.26
N GLN A 142 9.78 12.79 0.70
CA GLN A 142 10.60 14.00 0.90
C GLN A 142 11.66 14.19 -0.18
N ASP A 143 12.27 13.12 -0.69
CA ASP A 143 13.32 13.17 -1.69
C ASP A 143 12.81 13.31 -3.13
N THR A 144 11.54 13.03 -3.37
CA THR A 144 10.93 13.18 -4.70
C THR A 144 10.62 14.64 -4.99
N LYS A 145 11.67 15.45 -5.24
CA LYS A 145 11.58 16.88 -5.61
C LYS A 145 10.98 17.14 -7.00
N SER A 146 10.69 16.12 -7.78
CA SER A 146 10.11 16.28 -9.12
C SER A 146 8.60 16.15 -9.03
N GLY A 147 7.88 17.23 -9.24
CA GLY A 147 6.48 17.54 -9.60
C GLY A 147 5.39 16.47 -9.77
N ALA A 148 5.70 15.21 -9.59
CA ALA A 148 4.80 14.08 -9.41
C ALA A 148 4.65 13.72 -7.92
N GLY A 149 4.99 14.63 -7.01
CA GLY A 149 4.78 14.49 -5.59
C GLY A 149 3.29 14.28 -5.34
N GLN A 150 2.88 13.03 -5.32
CA GLN A 150 1.65 12.64 -4.66
C GLN A 150 1.79 13.20 -3.26
N TYR A 151 0.88 14.08 -2.91
CA TYR A 151 0.90 14.81 -1.66
C TYR A 151 0.81 13.83 -0.49
N PHE A 152 1.96 13.45 0.04
CA PHE A 152 2.04 12.65 1.25
C PHE A 152 1.48 13.51 2.40
N THR A 153 0.40 13.05 3.00
CA THR A 153 -0.22 13.76 4.12
C THR A 153 0.67 13.63 5.36
N PRO A 154 1.11 14.75 5.97
CA PRO A 154 1.95 14.68 7.15
C PRO A 154 1.31 13.86 8.28
N ARG A 155 2.06 12.95 8.89
CA ARG A 155 1.57 12.09 9.98
C ARG A 155 0.88 12.85 11.10
N ALA A 156 1.44 13.98 11.51
CA ALA A 156 0.85 14.80 12.58
C ALA A 156 -0.55 15.30 12.21
N LEU A 157 -0.79 15.60 10.93
CA LEU A 157 -2.12 16.00 10.45
C LEU A 157 -3.08 14.82 10.44
N ILE A 158 -2.64 13.66 9.91
CA ILE A 158 -3.44 12.42 9.92
C ILE A 158 -3.84 12.08 11.35
N GLN A 159 -2.88 12.07 12.29
CA GLN A 159 -3.13 11.77 13.69
C GLN A 159 -4.15 12.73 14.30
N ALA A 160 -3.98 14.04 14.09
CA ALA A 160 -4.91 15.04 14.61
C ALA A 160 -6.35 14.86 14.07
N MET A 161 -6.48 14.52 12.77
CA MET A 161 -7.79 14.25 12.18
C MET A 161 -8.42 12.98 12.75
N VAL A 162 -7.64 11.91 12.91
CA VAL A 162 -8.12 10.65 13.51
C VAL A 162 -8.49 10.84 14.99
N ASP A 163 -7.71 11.62 15.75
CA ASP A 163 -8.01 11.94 17.15
C ASP A 163 -9.32 12.73 17.28
N CYS A 164 -9.60 13.65 16.35
CA CYS A 164 -10.85 14.42 16.33
C CYS A 164 -12.07 13.55 15.98
N ILE A 165 -11.92 12.62 15.04
CA ILE A 165 -13.01 11.71 14.64
C ILE A 165 -13.23 10.62 15.69
N ALA A 166 -12.17 10.16 16.37
CA ALA A 166 -12.21 9.14 17.41
C ALA A 166 -12.95 7.85 16.97
N PRO A 167 -12.50 7.19 15.88
CA PRO A 167 -13.22 6.06 15.30
C PRO A 167 -13.37 4.91 16.30
N GLN A 168 -14.51 4.18 16.23
CA GLN A 168 -14.89 3.16 17.18
C GLN A 168 -14.74 1.74 16.64
N PRO A 169 -14.53 0.72 17.51
CA PRO A 169 -14.56 -0.67 17.10
C PRO A 169 -15.94 -1.06 16.54
N GLY A 170 -15.98 -1.59 15.34
CA GLY A 170 -17.21 -1.98 14.67
C GLY A 170 -17.64 -1.04 13.54
N GLU A 171 -17.10 0.17 13.49
CA GLU A 171 -17.28 1.06 12.36
C GLU A 171 -16.53 0.59 11.12
N ARG A 172 -17.07 0.93 9.95
CA ARG A 172 -16.41 0.76 8.65
C ARG A 172 -15.83 2.10 8.23
N ILE A 173 -14.55 2.08 7.88
CA ILE A 173 -13.75 3.27 7.60
C ILE A 173 -13.21 3.17 6.19
N THR A 174 -13.35 4.24 5.40
CA THR A 174 -12.81 4.26 4.04
C THR A 174 -11.99 5.50 3.76
N ASP A 175 -11.05 5.34 2.83
CA ASP A 175 -10.32 6.42 2.19
C ASP A 175 -10.43 6.25 0.66
N PRO A 176 -11.21 7.10 -0.03
CA PRO A 176 -11.39 7.01 -1.49
C PRO A 176 -10.18 7.50 -2.30
N ALA A 177 -9.11 7.95 -1.66
CA ALA A 177 -7.86 8.35 -2.28
C ALA A 177 -6.68 7.95 -1.38
N CYS A 178 -6.63 6.67 -1.01
CA CYS A 178 -5.87 6.20 0.16
C CYS A 178 -4.35 6.34 0.05
N GLY A 179 -3.81 6.55 -1.15
CA GLY A 179 -2.37 6.66 -1.30
C GLY A 179 -1.66 5.43 -0.71
N THR A 180 -0.78 5.63 0.26
CA THR A 180 -0.08 4.56 0.98
C THR A 180 -0.84 4.00 2.19
N GLY A 181 -2.09 4.43 2.42
CA GLY A 181 -2.95 3.93 3.48
C GLY A 181 -2.83 4.65 4.83
N GLY A 182 -2.20 5.82 4.85
CA GLY A 182 -1.89 6.56 6.07
C GLY A 182 -3.07 6.75 7.02
N PHE A 183 -4.23 7.17 6.52
CA PHE A 183 -5.44 7.32 7.33
C PHE A 183 -5.96 6.00 7.89
N LEU A 184 -5.94 4.95 7.06
CA LEU A 184 -6.53 3.66 7.42
C LEU A 184 -5.77 2.99 8.56
N PHE A 185 -4.44 2.90 8.47
CA PHE A 185 -3.67 2.28 9.54
C PHE A 185 -3.59 3.17 10.79
N THR A 186 -3.60 4.51 10.67
CA THR A 186 -3.65 5.39 11.84
C THR A 186 -4.98 5.24 12.58
N ALA A 187 -6.10 5.12 11.86
CA ALA A 187 -7.40 4.81 12.47
C ALA A 187 -7.40 3.43 13.16
N HIS A 188 -6.80 2.41 12.55
CA HIS A 188 -6.62 1.10 13.17
C HIS A 188 -5.82 1.19 14.47
N ASN A 189 -4.68 1.90 14.44
CA ASN A 189 -3.83 2.07 15.62
C ASN A 189 -4.55 2.86 16.72
N TYR A 190 -5.31 3.89 16.35
CA TYR A 190 -6.14 4.63 17.30
C TYR A 190 -7.14 3.71 18.00
N ILE A 191 -7.93 2.94 17.24
CA ILE A 191 -8.93 2.02 17.78
C ILE A 191 -8.27 0.99 18.74
N THR A 192 -7.17 0.39 18.33
CA THR A 192 -6.48 -0.62 19.14
C THR A 192 -5.84 -0.04 20.39
N ALA A 193 -5.31 1.17 20.34
CA ALA A 193 -4.71 1.85 21.50
C ALA A 193 -5.75 2.29 22.54
N HIS A 194 -6.94 2.73 22.11
CA HIS A 194 -7.98 3.26 22.99
C HIS A 194 -8.94 2.17 23.51
N ASN A 195 -8.91 0.96 22.95
CA ASN A 195 -9.79 -0.13 23.34
C ASN A 195 -9.00 -1.34 23.86
N LYS A 196 -8.72 -1.37 25.16
CA LYS A 196 -7.89 -2.41 25.80
C LYS A 196 -8.51 -3.82 25.82
N SER A 197 -9.81 -3.94 25.59
CA SER A 197 -10.56 -5.19 25.74
C SER A 197 -11.47 -5.44 24.51
N LEU A 198 -10.86 -5.49 23.33
CA LEU A 198 -11.58 -5.84 22.10
C LEU A 198 -12.02 -7.31 22.14
N THR A 199 -13.27 -7.58 21.80
CA THR A 199 -13.78 -8.93 21.66
C THR A 199 -13.15 -9.61 20.43
N ARG A 200 -13.23 -10.94 20.38
CA ARG A 200 -12.76 -11.72 19.22
C ARG A 200 -13.45 -11.29 17.90
N GLU A 201 -14.73 -10.94 17.99
CA GLU A 201 -15.49 -10.47 16.83
C GLU A 201 -15.00 -9.08 16.36
N GLN A 202 -14.76 -8.16 17.29
CA GLN A 202 -14.21 -6.84 16.98
C GLN A 202 -12.81 -6.93 16.37
N LEU A 203 -11.94 -7.79 16.92
CA LEU A 203 -10.61 -8.04 16.35
C LEU A 203 -10.71 -8.60 14.93
N LYS A 204 -11.63 -9.53 14.69
CA LYS A 204 -11.88 -10.06 13.36
C LYS A 204 -12.43 -8.99 12.42
N HIS A 205 -13.36 -8.15 12.89
CA HIS A 205 -13.89 -7.03 12.13
C HIS A 205 -12.79 -6.06 11.72
N LEU A 206 -11.98 -5.60 12.67
CA LEU A 206 -10.84 -4.70 12.42
C LEU A 206 -9.86 -5.25 11.39
N LYS A 207 -9.61 -6.54 11.44
CA LYS A 207 -8.69 -7.19 10.51
C LYS A 207 -9.26 -7.34 9.10
N GLU A 208 -10.54 -7.70 8.97
CA GLU A 208 -11.08 -8.22 7.71
C GLU A 208 -12.11 -7.30 7.05
N LYS A 209 -12.76 -6.39 7.80
CA LYS A 209 -13.96 -5.68 7.31
C LYS A 209 -13.98 -4.18 7.57
N ALA A 210 -13.25 -3.71 8.59
CA ALA A 210 -13.35 -2.32 9.06
C ALA A 210 -12.80 -1.31 8.05
N PHE A 211 -11.82 -1.67 7.23
CA PHE A 211 -11.09 -0.73 6.40
C PHE A 211 -11.25 -1.03 4.92
N THR A 212 -11.41 0.01 4.11
CA THR A 212 -11.39 -0.06 2.65
C THR A 212 -10.65 1.15 2.09
N GLY A 213 -9.65 0.93 1.25
CA GLY A 213 -8.95 2.00 0.52
C GLY A 213 -9.19 1.90 -0.97
N TYR A 214 -9.34 3.04 -1.65
CA TYR A 214 -9.36 3.11 -3.11
C TYR A 214 -8.14 3.87 -3.60
N GLU A 215 -7.44 3.31 -4.56
CA GLU A 215 -6.25 3.94 -5.15
C GLU A 215 -6.20 3.70 -6.66
N LEU A 216 -6.03 4.78 -7.40
CA LEU A 216 -6.00 4.75 -8.86
C LEU A 216 -4.73 4.10 -9.41
N VAL A 217 -3.58 4.38 -8.77
CA VAL A 217 -2.27 3.98 -9.25
C VAL A 217 -1.89 2.62 -8.68
N GLN A 218 -1.75 1.62 -9.55
CA GLN A 218 -1.42 0.23 -9.18
C GLN A 218 -0.19 0.12 -8.25
N GLY A 219 0.88 0.86 -8.55
CA GLY A 219 2.10 0.85 -7.73
C GLY A 219 1.86 1.36 -6.32
N THR A 220 1.11 2.45 -6.18
CA THR A 220 0.73 3.02 -4.87
C THR A 220 -0.21 2.09 -4.11
N ALA A 221 -1.19 1.49 -4.79
CA ALA A 221 -2.10 0.51 -4.18
C ALA A 221 -1.36 -0.72 -3.64
N ARG A 222 -0.32 -1.19 -4.34
CA ARG A 222 0.59 -2.25 -3.88
C ARG A 222 1.27 -1.89 -2.56
N VAL A 223 1.83 -0.69 -2.51
CA VAL A 223 2.50 -0.17 -1.30
C VAL A 223 1.49 -0.04 -0.16
N CYS A 224 0.29 0.48 -0.42
CA CYS A 224 -0.81 0.55 0.53
C CYS A 224 -1.17 -0.84 1.07
N ALA A 225 -1.37 -1.81 0.20
CA ALA A 225 -1.69 -3.19 0.58
C ALA A 225 -0.64 -3.78 1.51
N MET A 226 0.64 -3.62 1.18
CA MET A 226 1.73 -4.09 2.03
C MET A 226 1.77 -3.36 3.37
N ASN A 227 1.60 -2.04 3.38
CA ASN A 227 1.58 -1.23 4.59
C ASN A 227 0.44 -1.69 5.52
N MET A 228 -0.77 -1.86 4.99
CA MET A 228 -1.90 -2.38 5.76
C MET A 228 -1.61 -3.77 6.34
N MET A 229 -1.04 -4.68 5.55
CA MET A 229 -0.67 -6.02 6.03
C MET A 229 0.39 -5.99 7.14
N LEU A 230 1.36 -5.09 7.06
CA LEU A 230 2.38 -4.89 8.10
C LEU A 230 1.76 -4.40 9.41
N HIS A 231 0.70 -3.58 9.33
CA HIS A 231 -0.09 -3.12 10.48
C HIS A 231 -1.16 -4.13 10.93
N GLY A 232 -1.22 -5.32 10.34
CA GLY A 232 -2.15 -6.37 10.75
C GLY A 232 -3.56 -6.25 10.15
N ILE A 233 -3.77 -5.34 9.20
CA ILE A 233 -5.03 -5.13 8.48
C ILE A 233 -5.04 -6.01 7.23
N GLY A 234 -6.11 -6.78 7.06
CA GLY A 234 -6.20 -7.75 5.96
C GLY A 234 -5.38 -9.01 6.18
N SER A 235 -5.18 -9.74 5.12
CA SER A 235 -4.41 -10.98 5.09
C SER A 235 -3.83 -11.20 3.70
N GLU A 236 -2.96 -12.19 3.55
CA GLU A 236 -2.46 -12.60 2.23
C GLU A 236 -3.57 -12.99 1.26
N LYS A 237 -4.73 -13.45 1.77
CA LYS A 237 -5.88 -13.85 0.95
C LYS A 237 -6.78 -12.68 0.58
N GLN A 238 -6.82 -11.63 1.40
CA GLN A 238 -7.69 -10.49 1.22
C GLN A 238 -7.06 -9.23 1.82
N VAL A 239 -6.72 -8.30 0.96
CA VAL A 239 -6.27 -6.97 1.37
C VAL A 239 -7.35 -5.96 0.99
N PRO A 240 -7.77 -5.08 1.91
CA PRO A 240 -8.88 -4.17 1.68
C PRO A 240 -8.44 -2.92 0.88
N VAL A 241 -7.85 -3.15 -0.30
CA VAL A 241 -7.44 -2.09 -1.24
C VAL A 241 -8.02 -2.40 -2.61
N VAL A 242 -8.78 -1.45 -3.13
CA VAL A 242 -9.40 -1.50 -4.46
C VAL A 242 -8.60 -0.63 -5.41
N VAL A 243 -8.10 -1.23 -6.50
CA VAL A 243 -7.40 -0.49 -7.55
C VAL A 243 -8.41 0.01 -8.57
N GLY A 244 -8.54 1.32 -8.69
CA GLY A 244 -9.46 1.94 -9.63
C GLY A 244 -9.74 3.41 -9.33
N ASP A 245 -10.44 4.06 -10.27
CA ASP A 245 -10.91 5.42 -10.07
C ASP A 245 -12.14 5.43 -9.16
N ALA A 246 -11.99 5.92 -7.93
CA ALA A 246 -13.08 6.05 -6.97
C ALA A 246 -14.24 6.93 -7.48
N LEU A 247 -13.95 7.86 -8.38
CA LEU A 247 -14.96 8.75 -8.95
C LEU A 247 -15.74 8.13 -10.12
N ALA A 248 -15.33 6.96 -10.61
CA ALA A 248 -15.96 6.33 -11.78
C ALA A 248 -17.43 5.90 -11.54
N ALA A 249 -17.73 5.43 -10.32
CA ALA A 249 -19.08 4.97 -9.96
C ALA A 249 -19.30 5.01 -8.44
N ASP A 250 -20.58 4.90 -8.02
CA ASP A 250 -20.94 4.56 -6.65
C ASP A 250 -20.60 3.07 -6.41
N PRO A 251 -19.73 2.73 -5.42
CA PRO A 251 -19.41 1.34 -5.13
C PRO A 251 -20.57 0.55 -4.49
N GLY A 252 -21.67 1.21 -4.15
CA GLY A 252 -22.82 0.60 -3.47
C GLY A 252 -22.58 0.30 -1.99
N GLU A 253 -21.41 0.62 -1.46
CA GLU A 253 -21.06 0.44 -0.05
C GLU A 253 -21.16 1.76 0.71
N ARG A 254 -21.44 1.66 2.01
CA ARG A 254 -21.53 2.81 2.91
C ARG A 254 -20.67 2.58 4.14
N PHE A 255 -20.12 3.68 4.68
CA PHE A 255 -19.14 3.69 5.75
C PHE A 255 -19.55 4.68 6.82
N GLU A 256 -19.29 4.35 8.07
CA GLU A 256 -19.53 5.22 9.20
C GLU A 256 -18.51 6.38 9.24
N VAL A 257 -17.30 6.13 8.72
CA VAL A 257 -16.21 7.13 8.71
C VAL A 257 -15.56 7.17 7.33
N VAL A 258 -15.40 8.38 6.80
CA VAL A 258 -14.58 8.66 5.62
C VAL A 258 -13.45 9.60 6.00
N LEU A 259 -12.21 9.14 5.84
CA LEU A 259 -10.99 9.90 6.09
C LEU A 259 -10.23 10.03 4.78
N ALA A 260 -10.02 11.24 4.28
CA ALA A 260 -9.39 11.43 2.99
C ALA A 260 -8.63 12.75 2.88
N ASN A 261 -7.53 12.72 2.13
CA ASN A 261 -6.87 13.89 1.57
C ASN A 261 -6.81 13.72 0.04
N PRO A 262 -7.90 14.03 -0.67
CA PRO A 262 -7.97 13.79 -2.12
C PRO A 262 -6.97 14.65 -2.88
N PRO A 263 -6.54 14.23 -4.09
CA PRO A 263 -5.54 14.93 -4.86
C PRO A 263 -6.00 16.36 -5.21
N PHE A 264 -5.13 17.33 -4.93
CA PHE A 264 -5.29 18.72 -5.31
C PHE A 264 -4.86 18.86 -6.77
N GLY A 265 -5.74 19.22 -7.67
CA GLY A 265 -5.37 19.26 -9.07
C GLY A 265 -6.15 20.24 -9.91
N LYS A 266 -5.57 20.54 -11.06
CA LYS A 266 -6.25 21.21 -12.16
C LYS A 266 -7.48 20.39 -12.56
N LYS A 267 -8.46 21.05 -13.17
CA LYS A 267 -9.64 20.40 -13.76
C LYS A 267 -9.20 19.19 -14.57
N SER A 268 -9.92 18.09 -14.47
CA SER A 268 -9.70 16.94 -15.34
C SER A 268 -9.83 17.39 -16.79
N SER A 269 -8.83 17.06 -17.59
CA SER A 269 -8.85 17.34 -19.01
C SER A 269 -8.02 16.29 -19.74
N THR A 270 -8.54 15.80 -20.83
CA THR A 270 -7.83 14.92 -21.75
C THR A 270 -7.32 15.73 -22.93
N VAL A 271 -6.05 15.59 -23.24
CA VAL A 271 -5.45 16.17 -24.44
C VAL A 271 -5.68 15.19 -25.58
N ILE A 272 -6.48 15.60 -26.55
CA ILE A 272 -6.72 14.82 -27.77
C ILE A 272 -5.81 15.37 -28.87
N VAL A 273 -5.05 14.51 -29.50
CA VAL A 273 -4.27 14.84 -30.67
C VAL A 273 -5.12 14.44 -31.89
N GLY A 274 -5.58 15.44 -32.65
CA GLY A 274 -6.33 15.22 -33.88
C GLY A 274 -5.45 14.59 -34.98
N GLU A 275 -6.07 14.06 -36.02
CA GLU A 275 -5.39 13.52 -37.21
C GLU A 275 -4.50 14.56 -37.91
N ASP A 276 -4.77 15.84 -37.71
CA ASP A 276 -3.99 16.97 -38.19
C ASP A 276 -2.80 17.34 -37.32
N GLY A 277 -2.54 16.56 -36.23
CA GLY A 277 -1.48 16.79 -35.26
C GLY A 277 -1.74 17.94 -34.30
N ARG A 278 -2.92 18.59 -34.36
CA ARG A 278 -3.29 19.63 -33.39
C ARG A 278 -3.80 19.04 -32.10
N THR A 279 -3.42 19.66 -30.99
CA THR A 279 -3.90 19.27 -29.68
C THR A 279 -5.15 20.07 -29.31
N SER A 280 -6.21 19.37 -28.94
CA SER A 280 -7.37 19.93 -28.28
C SER A 280 -7.46 19.42 -26.85
N THR A 281 -7.97 20.25 -25.93
CA THR A 281 -8.16 19.88 -24.54
C THR A 281 -9.64 19.79 -24.25
N GLU A 282 -10.14 18.58 -24.04
CA GLU A 282 -11.49 18.36 -23.54
C GLU A 282 -11.50 18.31 -22.02
N LYS A 283 -12.50 18.95 -21.41
CA LYS A 283 -12.71 18.87 -19.96
C LYS A 283 -13.43 17.57 -19.65
N ASP A 284 -12.79 16.72 -18.87
CA ASP A 284 -13.42 15.51 -18.36
C ASP A 284 -14.37 15.90 -17.22
N THR A 285 -15.64 16.05 -17.52
CA THR A 285 -16.69 16.26 -16.51
C THR A 285 -17.18 14.91 -16.02
N ILE A 286 -17.37 14.79 -14.71
CA ILE A 286 -17.96 13.59 -14.11
C ILE A 286 -19.45 13.86 -13.94
N GLU A 287 -20.26 13.02 -14.59
CA GLU A 287 -21.70 12.99 -14.47
C GLU A 287 -22.11 11.68 -13.81
N ARG A 288 -22.76 11.79 -12.66
CA ARG A 288 -23.24 10.66 -11.86
C ARG A 288 -24.55 11.04 -11.21
N ASP A 289 -25.50 10.12 -11.15
CA ASP A 289 -26.86 10.32 -10.60
C ASP A 289 -26.86 10.64 -9.10
N ASP A 290 -25.83 10.18 -8.38
CA ASP A 290 -25.66 10.43 -6.93
C ASP A 290 -24.95 11.76 -6.63
N PHE A 291 -24.47 12.49 -7.66
CA PHE A 291 -23.80 13.77 -7.50
C PHE A 291 -24.79 14.93 -7.65
N TRP A 292 -24.59 15.99 -6.88
CA TRP A 292 -25.42 17.19 -6.93
C TRP A 292 -25.16 18.05 -8.18
N ALA A 293 -23.94 17.98 -8.74
CA ALA A 293 -23.54 18.79 -9.87
C ALA A 293 -22.51 18.08 -10.74
N THR A 294 -22.67 18.23 -12.05
CA THR A 294 -21.68 17.82 -13.05
C THR A 294 -20.56 18.84 -13.11
N THR A 295 -19.33 18.42 -12.83
CA THR A 295 -18.16 19.31 -12.83
C THR A 295 -16.89 18.57 -13.21
N SER A 296 -15.92 19.31 -13.79
CA SER A 296 -14.55 18.85 -14.01
C SER A 296 -13.61 19.11 -12.81
N ASN A 297 -14.11 19.73 -11.75
CA ASN A 297 -13.32 20.01 -10.55
C ASN A 297 -13.22 18.76 -9.69
N LYS A 298 -12.02 18.14 -9.66
CA LYS A 298 -11.79 16.91 -8.90
C LYS A 298 -12.10 17.03 -7.42
N GLN A 299 -11.78 18.15 -6.79
CA GLN A 299 -12.03 18.36 -5.36
C GLN A 299 -13.53 18.36 -5.05
N LEU A 300 -14.33 19.05 -5.87
CA LEU A 300 -15.79 19.04 -5.71
C LEU A 300 -16.37 17.65 -5.98
N ASN A 301 -15.82 16.90 -6.94
CA ASN A 301 -16.24 15.54 -7.20
C ASN A 301 -15.91 14.60 -6.01
N PHE A 302 -14.75 14.76 -5.38
CA PHE A 302 -14.45 14.00 -4.16
C PHE A 302 -15.37 14.38 -2.98
N VAL A 303 -15.73 15.64 -2.80
CA VAL A 303 -16.71 16.05 -1.76
C VAL A 303 -18.06 15.38 -1.98
N GLN A 304 -18.55 15.34 -3.23
CA GLN A 304 -19.80 14.66 -3.59
C GLN A 304 -19.69 13.14 -3.36
N HIS A 305 -18.57 12.55 -3.76
CA HIS A 305 -18.31 11.11 -3.57
C HIS A 305 -18.21 10.73 -2.09
N ILE A 306 -17.51 11.52 -1.27
CA ILE A 306 -17.45 11.32 0.20
C ILE A 306 -18.86 11.30 0.79
N LYS A 307 -19.73 12.24 0.39
CA LYS A 307 -21.14 12.25 0.82
C LYS A 307 -21.88 10.98 0.39
N THR A 308 -21.63 10.47 -0.83
CA THR A 308 -22.23 9.21 -1.29
C THR A 308 -21.75 8.03 -0.45
N LEU A 309 -20.47 8.00 -0.06
CA LEU A 309 -19.89 6.92 0.73
C LEU A 309 -20.37 6.90 2.19
N LEU A 310 -20.78 8.03 2.75
CA LEU A 310 -21.21 8.10 4.15
C LEU A 310 -22.55 7.37 4.37
N ALA A 311 -22.61 6.61 5.45
CA ALA A 311 -23.84 6.05 5.98
C ALA A 311 -24.78 7.17 6.49
N THR A 312 -26.07 6.85 6.70
CA THR A 312 -27.08 7.84 7.12
C THR A 312 -26.72 8.55 8.43
N HIS A 313 -25.91 7.94 9.26
CA HIS A 313 -25.44 8.45 10.55
C HIS A 313 -23.91 8.52 10.63
N GLY A 314 -23.26 8.51 9.48
CA GLY A 314 -21.81 8.64 9.34
C GLY A 314 -21.33 10.10 9.36
#